data_30f7700ee5c0e2fc65f968709a08f13b
#
_entry.id   30f7700ee5c0e2fc65f968709a08f13b
#
_cell.length_a   1.000
_cell.length_b   1.000
_cell.length_c   1.000
_cell.angle_alpha   90.00
_cell.angle_beta   90.00
_cell.angle_gamma   90.00
#
_symmetry.space_group_name_H-M   'P 1'
#
loop_
_entity.id
_entity.type
_entity.pdbx_description
1 polymer ?
#
loop_
_entity_poly.entity_id
_entity_poly.type
_entity_poly.pdbx_seq_one_letter_code
_entity_poly.pdbx_strand_id
1 'polypeptide(L)'
;MEVRQLNTLIRAAQFQSFSKAAESLGYSQSAVTVQIKALEEELGVRLFDRMGKRVILTAQGQCFLEYANSILDTIHNARRALSEDAELEGCLHIGTLESLCFFRLPGLMHQFRVEHPKVSLRVTTGSPEELIEKMERGEVDLICILDEPRYSNSWHKCNEIPEEVVFPGPYRVAELLDKPFFLTERNANYRRTFDRFLASRQIELTPSLEISDTSFIIKMLERSSGISLLPRFAVAEPASRGDLRILEVSDFRLTMYRQMFYHKDKCCTREMDAFIQLASGPDLPLL
;
A
#
# COMPACT_ATOMS: atom_id res chain seq x y z
N MET A 1 -18.71 19.92 -16.59
CA MET A 1 -17.49 19.08 -16.58
C MET A 1 -17.67 17.88 -17.49
N GLU A 2 -16.75 17.65 -18.42
CA GLU A 2 -16.86 16.59 -19.42
C GLU A 2 -15.65 15.65 -19.35
N VAL A 3 -15.84 14.37 -19.71
CA VAL A 3 -14.79 13.34 -19.73
C VAL A 3 -13.55 13.78 -20.54
N ARG A 4 -13.77 14.46 -21.67
CA ARG A 4 -12.69 14.98 -22.51
C ARG A 4 -11.86 16.06 -21.81
N GLN A 5 -12.45 16.88 -20.95
CA GLN A 5 -11.75 17.92 -20.18
C GLN A 5 -10.86 17.29 -19.10
N LEU A 6 -11.34 16.22 -18.43
CA LEU A 6 -10.56 15.46 -17.45
C LEU A 6 -9.36 14.79 -18.11
N ASN A 7 -9.54 14.12 -19.26
CA ASN A 7 -8.43 13.56 -20.03
C ASN A 7 -7.39 14.63 -20.41
N THR A 8 -7.88 15.80 -20.84
CA THR A 8 -7.01 16.92 -21.24
C THR A 8 -6.21 17.45 -20.04
N LEU A 9 -6.83 17.59 -18.86
CA LEU A 9 -6.16 17.95 -17.62
C LEU A 9 -5.01 16.96 -17.28
N ILE A 10 -5.31 15.66 -17.27
CA ILE A 10 -4.34 14.62 -16.94
C ILE A 10 -3.16 14.62 -17.90
N ARG A 11 -3.41 14.70 -19.21
CA ARG A 11 -2.34 14.78 -20.21
C ARG A 11 -1.51 16.08 -20.09
N ALA A 12 -2.17 17.20 -19.82
CA ALA A 12 -1.48 18.47 -19.61
C ALA A 12 -0.58 18.43 -18.36
N ALA A 13 -1.04 17.81 -17.29
CA ALA A 13 -0.26 17.60 -16.07
C ALA A 13 0.93 16.66 -16.32
N GLN A 14 0.70 15.54 -17.00
CA GLN A 14 1.73 14.55 -17.33
C GLN A 14 2.86 15.11 -18.18
N PHE A 15 2.53 15.87 -19.24
CA PHE A 15 3.53 16.43 -20.15
C PHE A 15 4.05 17.79 -19.71
N GLN A 16 3.45 18.44 -18.72
CA GLN A 16 3.73 19.82 -18.31
C GLN A 16 3.73 20.79 -19.51
N SER A 17 2.91 20.50 -20.53
CA SER A 17 2.87 21.21 -21.80
C SER A 17 1.54 21.01 -22.51
N PHE A 18 0.83 22.09 -22.79
CA PHE A 18 -0.42 22.02 -23.56
C PHE A 18 -0.21 21.58 -25.03
N SER A 19 0.94 21.92 -25.62
CA SER A 19 1.27 21.49 -26.99
C SER A 19 1.48 19.98 -27.07
N LYS A 20 2.26 19.41 -26.15
CA LYS A 20 2.49 17.94 -26.08
C LYS A 20 1.22 17.17 -25.71
N ALA A 21 0.41 17.72 -24.81
CA ALA A 21 -0.90 17.15 -24.47
C ALA A 21 -1.81 17.12 -25.69
N ALA A 22 -1.84 18.22 -26.46
CA ALA A 22 -2.62 18.32 -27.69
C ALA A 22 -2.19 17.27 -28.72
N GLU A 23 -0.90 17.13 -28.96
CA GLU A 23 -0.34 16.12 -29.85
C GLU A 23 -0.74 14.70 -29.43
N SER A 24 -0.60 14.39 -28.13
CA SER A 24 -0.96 13.06 -27.59
C SER A 24 -2.46 12.73 -27.70
N LEU A 25 -3.33 13.75 -27.72
CA LEU A 25 -4.78 13.60 -27.77
C LEU A 25 -5.36 13.78 -29.20
N GLY A 26 -4.53 14.10 -30.17
CA GLY A 26 -4.97 14.41 -31.53
C GLY A 26 -5.75 15.73 -31.63
N TYR A 27 -5.49 16.70 -30.75
CA TYR A 27 -6.13 18.01 -30.72
C TYR A 27 -5.18 19.13 -31.14
N SER A 28 -5.76 20.30 -31.44
CA SER A 28 -4.96 21.52 -31.54
C SER A 28 -4.61 22.06 -30.13
N GLN A 29 -3.50 22.77 -29.98
CA GLN A 29 -3.15 23.42 -28.71
C GLN A 29 -4.23 24.42 -28.25
N SER A 30 -4.88 25.11 -29.18
CA SER A 30 -6.00 26.01 -28.88
C SER A 30 -7.17 25.28 -28.27
N ALA A 31 -7.52 24.09 -28.77
CA ALA A 31 -8.59 23.24 -28.22
C ALA A 31 -8.28 22.80 -26.80
N VAL A 32 -7.04 22.35 -26.53
CA VAL A 32 -6.60 22.02 -25.15
C VAL A 32 -6.72 23.23 -24.24
N THR A 33 -6.28 24.40 -24.68
CA THR A 33 -6.36 25.64 -23.89
C THR A 33 -7.81 26.01 -23.56
N VAL A 34 -8.72 25.89 -24.53
CA VAL A 34 -10.15 26.15 -24.31
C VAL A 34 -10.77 25.14 -23.34
N GLN A 35 -10.46 23.87 -23.47
CA GLN A 35 -10.97 22.83 -22.57
C GLN A 35 -10.52 23.04 -21.12
N ILE A 36 -9.24 23.34 -20.90
CA ILE A 36 -8.73 23.62 -19.56
C ILE A 36 -9.38 24.89 -19.00
N LYS A 37 -9.46 25.96 -19.80
CA LYS A 37 -10.08 27.22 -19.37
C LYS A 37 -11.57 27.01 -18.98
N ALA A 38 -12.32 26.28 -19.77
CA ALA A 38 -13.72 25.96 -19.46
C ALA A 38 -13.86 25.14 -18.16
N LEU A 39 -12.93 24.21 -17.90
CA LEU A 39 -12.89 23.45 -16.65
C LEU A 39 -12.56 24.36 -15.46
N GLU A 40 -11.57 25.24 -15.59
CA GLU A 40 -11.19 26.23 -14.56
C GLU A 40 -12.33 27.20 -14.25
N GLU A 41 -13.05 27.66 -15.29
CA GLU A 41 -14.21 28.53 -15.14
C GLU A 41 -15.38 27.84 -14.42
N GLU A 42 -15.65 26.59 -14.74
CA GLU A 42 -16.70 25.80 -14.09
C GLU A 42 -16.36 25.51 -12.60
N LEU A 43 -15.10 25.24 -12.29
CA LEU A 43 -14.64 24.95 -10.93
C LEU A 43 -14.38 26.24 -10.11
N GLY A 44 -14.30 27.39 -10.75
CA GLY A 44 -14.02 28.68 -10.11
C GLY A 44 -12.58 28.82 -9.60
N VAL A 45 -11.67 27.94 -10.03
CA VAL A 45 -10.27 27.93 -9.59
C VAL A 45 -9.31 27.72 -10.75
N ARG A 46 -8.08 28.18 -10.61
CA ARG A 46 -7.02 27.86 -11.57
C ARG A 46 -6.41 26.51 -11.24
N LEU A 47 -6.27 25.65 -12.24
CA LEU A 47 -5.66 24.34 -12.13
C LEU A 47 -4.20 24.34 -12.59
N PHE A 48 -3.82 25.31 -13.44
CA PHE A 48 -2.46 25.45 -13.96
C PHE A 48 -1.91 26.86 -13.81
N ASP A 49 -0.65 26.96 -13.42
CA ASP A 49 0.20 28.11 -13.57
C ASP A 49 0.99 28.03 -14.88
N ARG A 50 1.09 29.15 -15.58
CA ARG A 50 1.84 29.27 -16.84
C ARG A 50 3.20 29.94 -16.58
N MET A 51 4.26 29.14 -16.63
CA MET A 51 5.65 29.62 -16.47
C MET A 51 6.39 29.54 -17.80
N GLY A 52 6.25 30.57 -18.61
CA GLY A 52 6.83 30.61 -19.97
C GLY A 52 6.26 29.54 -20.89
N LYS A 53 7.06 28.56 -21.28
CA LYS A 53 6.62 27.42 -22.13
C LYS A 53 6.14 26.21 -21.34
N ARG A 54 6.23 26.23 -20.00
CA ARG A 54 5.78 25.13 -19.14
C ARG A 54 4.46 25.47 -18.47
N VAL A 55 3.68 24.45 -18.22
CA VAL A 55 2.48 24.53 -17.37
C VAL A 55 2.66 23.61 -16.17
N ILE A 56 2.41 24.13 -14.99
CA ILE A 56 2.59 23.44 -13.71
C ILE A 56 1.26 23.47 -12.99
N LEU A 57 0.87 22.36 -12.35
CA LEU A 57 -0.34 22.33 -11.54
C LEU A 57 -0.23 23.29 -10.35
N THR A 58 -1.31 24.00 -10.07
CA THR A 58 -1.50 24.69 -8.80
C THR A 58 -1.77 23.68 -7.68
N ALA A 59 -1.81 24.11 -6.41
CA ALA A 59 -2.22 23.25 -5.30
C ALA A 59 -3.65 22.69 -5.51
N GLN A 60 -4.58 23.52 -6.02
CA GLN A 60 -5.94 23.09 -6.38
C GLN A 60 -5.92 22.14 -7.58
N GLY A 61 -5.05 22.38 -8.57
CA GLY A 61 -4.85 21.50 -9.70
C GLY A 61 -4.33 20.13 -9.30
N GLN A 62 -3.40 20.07 -8.35
CA GLN A 62 -2.88 18.80 -7.83
C GLN A 62 -3.97 18.01 -7.10
N CYS A 63 -4.73 18.68 -6.22
CA CYS A 63 -5.86 18.06 -5.53
C CYS A 63 -6.92 17.56 -6.54
N PHE A 64 -7.28 18.39 -7.52
CA PHE A 64 -8.30 18.02 -8.51
C PHE A 64 -7.82 16.91 -9.46
N LEU A 65 -6.54 16.78 -9.74
CA LEU A 65 -5.98 15.72 -10.58
C LEU A 65 -6.29 14.32 -10.00
N GLU A 66 -6.25 14.17 -8.69
CA GLU A 66 -6.59 12.91 -8.01
C GLU A 66 -8.06 12.54 -8.23
N TYR A 67 -8.97 13.51 -8.06
CA TYR A 67 -10.39 13.32 -8.36
C TYR A 67 -10.64 13.04 -9.85
N ALA A 68 -9.94 13.74 -10.75
CA ALA A 68 -10.07 13.54 -12.19
C ALA A 68 -9.70 12.11 -12.61
N ASN A 69 -8.62 11.55 -12.04
CA ASN A 69 -8.25 10.15 -12.26
C ASN A 69 -9.34 9.21 -11.73
N SER A 70 -9.82 9.40 -10.51
CA SER A 70 -10.87 8.56 -9.90
C SER A 70 -12.17 8.56 -10.71
N ILE A 71 -12.57 9.72 -11.22
CA ILE A 71 -13.77 9.83 -12.08
C ILE A 71 -13.59 9.05 -13.38
N LEU A 72 -12.43 9.19 -14.06
CA LEU A 72 -12.17 8.46 -15.30
C LEU A 72 -12.11 6.96 -15.08
N ASP A 73 -11.48 6.52 -13.99
CA ASP A 73 -11.44 5.11 -13.60
C ASP A 73 -12.85 4.56 -13.34
N THR A 74 -13.70 5.34 -12.66
CA THR A 74 -15.11 4.97 -12.42
C THR A 74 -15.89 4.82 -13.72
N ILE A 75 -15.73 5.76 -14.66
CA ILE A 75 -16.38 5.69 -15.98
C ILE A 75 -15.88 4.48 -16.78
N HIS A 76 -14.59 4.20 -16.73
CA HIS A 76 -13.98 3.06 -17.39
C HIS A 76 -14.52 1.74 -16.83
N ASN A 77 -14.58 1.65 -15.52
CA ASN A 77 -15.14 0.50 -14.80
C ASN A 77 -16.62 0.27 -15.10
N ALA A 78 -17.42 1.35 -15.13
CA ALA A 78 -18.84 1.26 -15.50
C ALA A 78 -19.05 0.70 -16.91
N ARG A 79 -18.22 1.12 -17.88
CA ARG A 79 -18.28 0.58 -19.26
C ARG A 79 -17.90 -0.90 -19.31
N ARG A 80 -16.89 -1.33 -18.53
CA ARG A 80 -16.43 -2.71 -18.49
C ARG A 80 -17.37 -3.65 -17.74
N ALA A 81 -18.02 -3.16 -16.68
CA ALA A 81 -19.03 -3.95 -15.96
C ALA A 81 -20.18 -4.45 -16.82
N LEU A 82 -20.38 -3.82 -18.00
CA LEU A 82 -21.40 -4.20 -18.98
C LEU A 82 -20.90 -5.17 -20.06
N SER A 83 -19.59 -5.53 -20.07
CA SER A 83 -19.00 -6.47 -21.03
C SER A 83 -18.58 -7.76 -20.34
N GLU A 84 -19.34 -8.84 -20.53
CA GLU A 84 -19.12 -10.13 -19.84
C GLU A 84 -17.83 -10.85 -20.26
N ASP A 85 -17.31 -10.62 -21.49
CA ASP A 85 -16.18 -11.35 -22.08
C ASP A 85 -14.86 -10.57 -22.20
N ALA A 86 -14.75 -9.37 -21.63
CA ALA A 86 -13.53 -8.60 -21.75
C ALA A 86 -12.44 -9.11 -20.78
N GLU A 87 -11.21 -9.34 -21.29
CA GLU A 87 -10.02 -9.55 -20.43
C GLU A 87 -9.91 -8.41 -19.40
N LEU A 88 -9.42 -8.76 -18.21
CA LEU A 88 -9.17 -7.74 -17.20
C LEU A 88 -8.07 -6.79 -17.68
N GLU A 89 -8.37 -5.50 -17.66
CA GLU A 89 -7.42 -4.42 -18.01
C GLU A 89 -7.66 -3.20 -17.14
N GLY A 90 -6.67 -2.34 -16.98
CA GLY A 90 -6.79 -1.10 -16.22
C GLY A 90 -5.69 -0.96 -15.18
N CYS A 91 -5.96 -0.26 -14.09
CA CYS A 91 -4.99 -0.03 -13.02
C CYS A 91 -5.60 -0.41 -11.68
N LEU A 92 -4.86 -1.20 -10.90
CA LEU A 92 -5.20 -1.52 -9.51
C LEU A 92 -4.16 -0.87 -8.60
N HIS A 93 -4.59 0.04 -7.73
CA HIS A 93 -3.71 0.74 -6.80
C HIS A 93 -3.86 0.16 -5.39
N ILE A 94 -2.80 -0.44 -4.87
CA ILE A 94 -2.76 -1.14 -3.59
C ILE A 94 -1.91 -0.35 -2.60
N GLY A 95 -2.49 -0.04 -1.44
CA GLY A 95 -1.77 0.48 -0.28
C GLY A 95 -1.35 -0.65 0.64
N THR A 96 -0.10 -0.67 1.12
CA THR A 96 0.36 -1.73 2.01
C THR A 96 1.49 -1.27 2.94
N LEU A 97 1.75 -2.05 4.00
CA LEU A 97 2.91 -1.85 4.85
C LEU A 97 4.19 -2.27 4.11
N GLU A 98 5.30 -1.64 4.45
CA GLU A 98 6.61 -1.96 3.86
C GLU A 98 6.97 -3.45 4.04
N SER A 99 6.76 -4.02 5.24
CA SER A 99 7.03 -5.44 5.51
C SER A 99 6.19 -6.39 4.66
N LEU A 100 4.90 -6.10 4.45
CA LEU A 100 4.04 -6.88 3.56
C LEU A 100 4.43 -6.72 2.09
N CYS A 101 4.80 -5.48 1.70
CA CYS A 101 5.28 -5.18 0.35
C CYS A 101 6.53 -5.99 0.01
N PHE A 102 7.45 -6.13 0.95
CA PHE A 102 8.70 -6.83 0.70
C PHE A 102 8.56 -8.37 0.75
N PHE A 103 7.83 -8.90 1.72
CA PHE A 103 7.83 -10.34 2.01
C PHE A 103 6.62 -11.11 1.49
N ARG A 104 5.52 -10.44 1.16
CA ARG A 104 4.27 -11.11 0.75
C ARG A 104 3.78 -10.71 -0.63
N LEU A 105 3.89 -9.44 -0.96
CA LEU A 105 3.31 -8.91 -2.17
C LEU A 105 4.00 -9.37 -3.47
N PRO A 106 5.33 -9.60 -3.54
CA PRO A 106 5.99 -9.95 -4.79
C PRO A 106 5.45 -11.22 -5.43
N GLY A 107 5.25 -12.29 -4.66
CA GLY A 107 4.69 -13.55 -5.16
C GLY A 107 3.26 -13.37 -5.67
N LEU A 108 2.43 -12.69 -4.89
CA LEU A 108 1.04 -12.40 -5.26
C LEU A 108 0.96 -11.54 -6.54
N MET A 109 1.78 -10.50 -6.64
CA MET A 109 1.82 -9.64 -7.83
C MET A 109 2.34 -10.39 -9.07
N HIS A 110 3.33 -11.25 -8.89
CA HIS A 110 3.84 -12.07 -9.99
C HIS A 110 2.72 -12.96 -10.54
N GLN A 111 2.04 -13.71 -9.70
CA GLN A 111 0.93 -14.58 -10.09
C GLN A 111 -0.19 -13.78 -10.74
N PHE A 112 -0.63 -12.67 -10.13
CA PHE A 112 -1.67 -11.81 -10.67
C PHE A 112 -1.32 -11.26 -12.06
N ARG A 113 -0.07 -10.87 -12.28
CA ARG A 113 0.39 -10.39 -13.61
C ARG A 113 0.45 -11.49 -14.67
N VAL A 114 0.71 -12.73 -14.27
CA VAL A 114 0.66 -13.88 -15.19
C VAL A 114 -0.77 -14.15 -15.63
N GLU A 115 -1.73 -14.10 -14.70
CA GLU A 115 -3.14 -14.34 -14.97
C GLU A 115 -3.83 -13.15 -15.67
N HIS A 116 -3.40 -11.92 -15.35
CA HIS A 116 -4.01 -10.67 -15.82
C HIS A 116 -2.97 -9.68 -16.37
N PRO A 117 -2.30 -10.00 -17.49
CA PRO A 117 -1.15 -9.22 -18.00
C PRO A 117 -1.49 -7.79 -18.44
N LYS A 118 -2.76 -7.49 -18.71
CA LYS A 118 -3.22 -6.15 -19.11
C LYS A 118 -3.56 -5.25 -17.94
N VAL A 119 -3.55 -5.77 -16.70
CA VAL A 119 -3.78 -4.95 -15.50
C VAL A 119 -2.46 -4.33 -15.04
N SER A 120 -2.44 -3.01 -14.96
CA SER A 120 -1.33 -2.26 -14.37
C SER A 120 -1.47 -2.25 -12.85
N LEU A 121 -0.41 -2.63 -12.14
CA LEU A 121 -0.38 -2.61 -10.68
C LEU A 121 0.41 -1.39 -10.19
N ARG A 122 -0.16 -0.64 -9.26
CA ARG A 122 0.50 0.44 -8.52
C ARG A 122 0.51 0.09 -7.05
N VAL A 123 1.63 0.28 -6.39
CA VAL A 123 1.78 0.04 -4.95
C VAL A 123 2.24 1.30 -4.25
N THR A 124 1.60 1.61 -3.13
CA THR A 124 2.00 2.69 -2.22
C THR A 124 2.22 2.08 -0.84
N THR A 125 3.37 2.38 -0.24
CA THR A 125 3.66 1.98 1.13
C THR A 125 3.41 3.14 2.10
N GLY A 126 3.04 2.81 3.34
CA GLY A 126 2.82 3.79 4.40
C GLY A 126 2.48 3.12 5.73
N SER A 127 2.27 3.92 6.76
CA SER A 127 1.71 3.46 8.03
C SER A 127 0.23 3.06 7.86
N PRO A 128 -0.34 2.24 8.76
CA PRO A 128 -1.75 1.88 8.70
C PRO A 128 -2.68 3.10 8.65
N GLU A 129 -2.37 4.12 9.44
CA GLU A 129 -3.15 5.35 9.53
C GLU A 129 -3.13 6.12 8.21
N GLU A 130 -1.96 6.30 7.60
CA GLU A 130 -1.81 6.95 6.29
C GLU A 130 -2.52 6.17 5.17
N LEU A 131 -2.43 4.84 5.20
CA LEU A 131 -3.08 3.98 4.19
C LEU A 131 -4.61 4.04 4.31
N ILE A 132 -5.13 4.05 5.53
CA ILE A 132 -6.56 4.22 5.79
C ILE A 132 -7.03 5.57 5.26
N GLU A 133 -6.32 6.66 5.57
CA GLU A 133 -6.65 8.00 5.07
C GLU A 133 -6.65 8.06 3.54
N LYS A 134 -5.66 7.45 2.90
CA LYS A 134 -5.61 7.35 1.43
C LYS A 134 -6.77 6.54 0.85
N MET A 135 -7.16 5.44 1.50
CA MET A 135 -8.32 4.65 1.08
C MET A 135 -9.63 5.46 1.23
N GLU A 136 -9.80 6.18 2.33
CA GLU A 136 -10.98 7.02 2.57
C GLU A 136 -11.08 8.17 1.57
N ARG A 137 -9.95 8.69 1.07
CA ARG A 137 -9.91 9.69 0.00
C ARG A 137 -10.02 9.10 -1.41
N GLY A 138 -10.02 7.77 -1.55
CA GLY A 138 -10.08 7.10 -2.85
C GLY A 138 -8.76 7.13 -3.63
N GLU A 139 -7.66 7.50 -2.99
CA GLU A 139 -6.32 7.54 -3.59
C GLU A 139 -5.73 6.14 -3.83
N VAL A 140 -6.20 5.14 -3.09
CA VAL A 140 -5.89 3.72 -3.28
C VAL A 140 -7.18 2.90 -3.37
N ASP A 141 -7.13 1.78 -4.08
CA ASP A 141 -8.29 0.91 -4.30
C ASP A 141 -8.47 -0.08 -3.16
N LEU A 142 -7.38 -0.69 -2.75
CA LEU A 142 -7.30 -1.68 -1.68
C LEU A 142 -6.18 -1.30 -0.72
N ILE A 143 -6.36 -1.59 0.56
CA ILE A 143 -5.25 -1.58 1.52
C ILE A 143 -5.05 -2.96 2.12
N CYS A 144 -3.79 -3.33 2.34
CA CYS A 144 -3.38 -4.53 3.04
C CYS A 144 -2.50 -4.15 4.22
N ILE A 145 -2.98 -4.40 5.44
CA ILE A 145 -2.27 -4.04 6.68
C ILE A 145 -2.08 -5.26 7.58
N LEU A 146 -1.12 -5.15 8.49
CA LEU A 146 -0.87 -6.10 9.57
C LEU A 146 -1.12 -5.39 10.90
N ASP A 147 -2.20 -5.74 11.61
CA ASP A 147 -2.59 -5.07 12.85
C ASP A 147 -3.44 -5.98 13.75
N GLU A 148 -3.80 -5.51 14.94
CA GLU A 148 -4.93 -6.03 15.68
C GLU A 148 -6.21 -5.91 14.81
N PRO A 149 -7.26 -6.72 15.05
CA PRO A 149 -8.47 -6.66 14.24
C PRO A 149 -9.06 -5.25 14.21
N ARG A 150 -9.15 -4.68 13.00
CA ARG A 150 -9.73 -3.35 12.78
C ARG A 150 -11.11 -3.46 12.15
N TYR A 151 -12.00 -2.56 12.54
CA TYR A 151 -13.37 -2.47 12.03
C TYR A 151 -13.77 -1.01 11.85
N SER A 152 -14.50 -0.73 10.79
CA SER A 152 -15.17 0.53 10.56
C SER A 152 -16.44 0.31 9.75
N ASN A 153 -17.46 1.11 9.99
CA ASN A 153 -18.68 1.08 9.18
C ASN A 153 -18.47 1.62 7.75
N SER A 154 -17.32 2.27 7.50
CA SER A 154 -16.95 2.82 6.21
C SER A 154 -16.14 1.85 5.35
N TRP A 155 -15.77 0.68 5.86
CA TRP A 155 -14.88 -0.25 5.18
C TRP A 155 -15.57 -1.57 4.89
N HIS A 156 -15.19 -2.15 3.75
CA HIS A 156 -15.45 -3.55 3.46
C HIS A 156 -14.19 -4.36 3.76
N LYS A 157 -14.29 -5.28 4.73
CA LYS A 157 -13.20 -6.21 5.05
C LYS A 157 -13.27 -7.41 4.12
N CYS A 158 -12.24 -7.60 3.30
CA CYS A 158 -12.18 -8.70 2.35
C CYS A 158 -11.69 -10.00 2.98
N ASN A 159 -10.67 -9.90 3.83
CA ASN A 159 -10.12 -11.04 4.56
C ASN A 159 -9.48 -10.62 5.89
N GLU A 160 -9.20 -11.62 6.73
CA GLU A 160 -8.49 -11.47 8.00
C GLU A 160 -7.74 -12.79 8.26
N ILE A 161 -6.42 -12.76 8.13
CA ILE A 161 -5.55 -13.93 8.22
C ILE A 161 -4.60 -13.74 9.39
N PRO A 162 -4.56 -14.67 10.36
CA PRO A 162 -3.67 -14.56 11.51
C PRO A 162 -2.21 -14.73 11.08
N GLU A 163 -1.35 -13.88 11.62
CA GLU A 163 0.10 -13.89 11.42
C GLU A 163 0.79 -13.85 12.78
N GLU A 164 1.61 -14.84 13.07
CA GLU A 164 2.39 -14.85 14.31
C GLU A 164 3.51 -13.81 14.26
N VAL A 165 3.73 -13.15 15.39
CA VAL A 165 4.91 -12.29 15.61
C VAL A 165 5.83 -13.03 16.57
N VAL A 166 7.09 -13.20 16.18
CA VAL A 166 8.04 -14.09 16.82
C VAL A 166 9.33 -13.35 17.19
N PHE A 167 10.13 -13.95 18.03
CA PHE A 167 11.46 -13.46 18.38
C PHE A 167 12.53 -14.18 17.54
N PRO A 168 13.03 -13.58 16.45
CA PRO A 168 14.18 -14.13 15.73
C PRO A 168 15.49 -13.77 16.46
N GLY A 169 16.39 -14.74 16.56
CA GLY A 169 17.72 -14.54 17.13
C GLY A 169 18.47 -15.87 17.30
N PRO A 170 19.77 -15.83 17.55
CA PRO A 170 20.58 -17.04 17.76
C PRO A 170 20.51 -17.62 19.19
N TYR A 171 19.73 -17.04 20.09
CA TYR A 171 19.78 -17.27 21.53
C TYR A 171 18.71 -18.19 22.08
N ARG A 172 18.88 -18.62 23.35
CA ARG A 172 17.86 -19.31 24.15
C ARG A 172 17.04 -18.29 24.94
N VAL A 173 15.81 -18.65 25.28
CA VAL A 173 14.85 -17.76 25.96
C VAL A 173 15.39 -17.14 27.26
N ALA A 174 16.13 -17.91 28.07
CA ALA A 174 16.70 -17.43 29.33
C ALA A 174 17.74 -16.30 29.17
N GLU A 175 18.24 -16.09 27.94
CA GLU A 175 19.31 -15.11 27.67
C GLU A 175 18.78 -13.84 27.01
N LEU A 176 17.47 -13.73 26.81
CA LEU A 176 16.86 -12.67 25.96
C LEU A 176 17.10 -11.26 26.52
N LEU A 177 16.89 -11.04 27.80
CA LEU A 177 16.93 -9.70 28.40
C LEU A 177 18.32 -9.08 28.45
N ASP A 178 19.36 -9.92 28.43
CA ASP A 178 20.77 -9.47 28.47
C ASP A 178 21.35 -9.16 27.08
N LYS A 179 20.55 -9.31 26.03
CA LYS A 179 21.01 -9.16 24.64
C LYS A 179 20.53 -7.87 24.00
N PRO A 180 21.27 -7.34 23.01
CA PRO A 180 20.82 -6.16 22.29
C PRO A 180 19.54 -6.43 21.49
N PHE A 181 18.52 -5.62 21.71
CA PHE A 181 17.29 -5.63 20.92
C PHE A 181 17.40 -4.68 19.74
N PHE A 182 17.08 -5.20 18.54
CA PHE A 182 16.88 -4.43 17.32
C PHE A 182 15.38 -4.41 17.03
N LEU A 183 14.76 -3.27 17.16
CA LEU A 183 13.29 -3.18 17.12
C LEU A 183 12.85 -2.19 16.06
N THR A 184 11.63 -2.40 15.61
CA THR A 184 10.94 -1.41 14.76
C THR A 184 10.60 -0.18 15.58
N GLU A 185 10.30 0.92 14.90
CA GLU A 185 9.84 2.15 15.55
C GLU A 185 8.61 1.90 16.43
N ARG A 186 8.44 2.73 17.45
CA ARG A 186 7.33 2.63 18.42
C ARG A 186 5.94 2.68 17.79
N ASN A 187 5.84 3.24 16.59
CA ASN A 187 4.59 3.31 15.83
C ASN A 187 4.19 1.98 15.17
N ALA A 188 5.10 1.03 15.04
CA ALA A 188 4.76 -0.29 14.51
C ALA A 188 3.79 -1.02 15.44
N ASN A 189 2.74 -1.62 14.85
CA ASN A 189 1.60 -2.16 15.60
C ASN A 189 2.01 -3.24 16.62
N TYR A 190 2.79 -4.23 16.19
CA TYR A 190 3.28 -5.30 17.07
C TYR A 190 4.29 -4.77 18.10
N ARG A 191 5.05 -3.70 17.80
CA ARG A 191 5.94 -3.05 18.76
C ARG A 191 5.13 -2.41 19.89
N ARG A 192 4.05 -1.70 19.59
CA ARG A 192 3.17 -1.10 20.63
C ARG A 192 2.61 -2.15 21.58
N THR A 193 2.22 -3.31 21.06
CA THR A 193 1.70 -4.40 21.89
C THR A 193 2.80 -5.02 22.75
N PHE A 194 4.02 -5.14 22.24
CA PHE A 194 5.17 -5.57 23.01
C PHE A 194 5.55 -4.58 24.12
N ASP A 195 5.59 -3.29 23.82
CA ASP A 195 5.89 -2.26 24.81
C ASP A 195 4.82 -2.23 25.93
N ARG A 196 3.53 -2.45 25.60
CA ARG A 196 2.47 -2.62 26.61
C ARG A 196 2.68 -3.85 27.50
N PHE A 197 3.11 -4.96 26.92
CA PHE A 197 3.44 -6.18 27.67
C PHE A 197 4.61 -5.92 28.63
N LEU A 198 5.71 -5.33 28.17
CA LEU A 198 6.85 -4.99 29.01
C LEU A 198 6.47 -4.05 30.16
N ALA A 199 5.68 -3.01 29.86
CA ALA A 199 5.19 -2.08 30.86
C ALA A 199 4.33 -2.78 31.93
N SER A 200 3.48 -3.75 31.54
CA SER A 200 2.64 -4.53 32.47
C SER A 200 3.46 -5.39 33.43
N ARG A 201 4.68 -5.74 33.05
CA ARG A 201 5.66 -6.50 33.84
C ARG A 201 6.68 -5.64 34.57
N GLN A 202 6.57 -4.30 34.43
CA GLN A 202 7.56 -3.34 34.96
C GLN A 202 8.97 -3.59 34.41
N ILE A 203 9.09 -4.08 33.18
CA ILE A 203 10.35 -4.30 32.48
C ILE A 203 10.64 -3.07 31.63
N GLU A 204 11.80 -2.46 31.87
CA GLU A 204 12.34 -1.39 31.03
C GLU A 204 13.28 -2.00 30.00
N LEU A 205 12.98 -1.82 28.72
CA LEU A 205 13.79 -2.25 27.60
C LEU A 205 14.18 -1.04 26.75
N THR A 206 15.49 -0.79 26.66
CA THR A 206 16.03 0.19 25.72
C THR A 206 16.60 -0.54 24.52
N PRO A 207 16.01 -0.39 23.31
CA PRO A 207 16.55 -1.04 22.13
C PRO A 207 17.94 -0.49 21.78
N SER A 208 18.83 -1.37 21.36
CA SER A 208 20.17 -0.99 20.86
C SER A 208 20.12 -0.44 19.44
N LEU A 209 19.05 -0.77 18.69
CA LEU A 209 18.76 -0.25 17.37
C LEU A 209 17.23 -0.08 17.23
N GLU A 210 16.81 1.07 16.75
CA GLU A 210 15.42 1.33 16.37
C GLU A 210 15.38 1.84 14.93
N ILE A 211 14.62 1.15 14.06
CA ILE A 211 14.54 1.48 12.63
C ILE A 211 13.24 0.94 12.03
N SER A 212 12.62 1.68 11.11
CA SER A 212 11.36 1.28 10.45
C SER A 212 11.50 0.11 9.47
N ASP A 213 12.69 -0.12 8.93
CA ASP A 213 12.96 -1.13 7.89
C ASP A 213 13.17 -2.53 8.51
N THR A 214 12.15 -3.40 8.33
CA THR A 214 12.18 -4.80 8.80
C THR A 214 13.29 -5.61 8.11
N SER A 215 13.56 -5.38 6.83
CA SER A 215 14.58 -6.11 6.08
C SER A 215 15.99 -5.76 6.56
N PHE A 216 16.20 -4.51 6.95
CA PHE A 216 17.45 -4.08 7.59
C PHE A 216 17.67 -4.78 8.95
N ILE A 217 16.62 -4.88 9.77
CA ILE A 217 16.72 -5.59 11.06
C ILE A 217 17.14 -7.05 10.83
N ILE A 218 16.53 -7.74 9.87
CA ILE A 218 16.88 -9.12 9.52
C ILE A 218 18.36 -9.23 9.13
N LYS A 219 18.85 -8.33 8.27
CA LYS A 219 20.26 -8.30 7.85
C LYS A 219 21.21 -8.03 9.03
N MET A 220 20.80 -7.23 9.99
CA MET A 220 21.58 -7.02 11.22
C MET A 220 21.60 -8.28 12.10
N LEU A 221 20.48 -8.99 12.22
CA LEU A 221 20.41 -10.25 12.97
C LEU A 221 21.27 -11.36 12.34
N GLU A 222 21.33 -11.43 11.02
CA GLU A 222 22.18 -12.38 10.29
C GLU A 222 23.70 -12.14 10.52
N ARG A 223 24.08 -10.91 10.82
CA ARG A 223 25.48 -10.48 10.95
C ARG A 223 25.96 -10.25 12.37
N SER A 224 25.03 -10.07 13.28
CA SER A 224 25.34 -9.66 14.66
C SER A 224 24.48 -10.38 15.68
N SER A 225 24.97 -10.36 16.92
CA SER A 225 24.29 -10.97 18.06
C SER A 225 23.20 -10.04 18.59
N GLY A 226 21.99 -10.15 18.04
CA GLY A 226 20.82 -9.37 18.48
C GLY A 226 19.56 -10.21 18.53
N ILE A 227 18.50 -9.61 19.04
CA ILE A 227 17.16 -10.17 19.11
C ILE A 227 16.20 -9.12 18.56
N SER A 228 15.14 -9.58 17.92
CA SER A 228 14.06 -8.70 17.46
C SER A 228 12.70 -9.29 17.78
N LEU A 229 11.66 -8.55 17.46
CA LEU A 229 10.28 -8.99 17.43
C LEU A 229 9.74 -8.69 16.03
N LEU A 230 9.48 -9.73 15.24
CA LEU A 230 9.14 -9.59 13.81
C LEU A 230 8.03 -10.59 13.43
N PRO A 231 7.23 -10.28 12.39
CA PRO A 231 6.29 -11.25 11.83
C PRO A 231 7.02 -12.52 11.35
N ARG A 232 6.44 -13.69 11.64
CA ARG A 232 7.02 -14.99 11.27
C ARG A 232 7.33 -15.09 9.78
N PHE A 233 6.45 -14.57 8.92
CA PHE A 233 6.66 -14.62 7.47
C PHE A 233 7.90 -13.86 7.02
N ALA A 234 8.30 -12.79 7.72
CA ALA A 234 9.48 -12.01 7.35
C ALA A 234 10.79 -12.74 7.65
N VAL A 235 10.78 -13.66 8.62
CA VAL A 235 11.96 -14.41 9.06
C VAL A 235 11.93 -15.88 8.64
N ALA A 236 10.90 -16.31 7.92
CA ALA A 236 10.71 -17.71 7.53
C ALA A 236 11.86 -18.24 6.68
N GLU A 237 12.31 -17.49 5.69
CA GLU A 237 13.41 -17.87 4.80
C GLU A 237 14.75 -17.95 5.52
N PRO A 238 15.24 -16.90 6.23
CA PRO A 238 16.48 -17.01 7.03
C PRO A 238 16.41 -18.10 8.11
N ALA A 239 15.24 -18.33 8.69
CA ALA A 239 15.08 -19.41 9.66
C ALA A 239 15.17 -20.81 9.01
N SER A 240 14.62 -20.99 7.81
CA SER A 240 14.71 -22.26 7.06
C SER A 240 16.15 -22.59 6.63
N ARG A 241 16.95 -21.57 6.32
CA ARG A 241 18.37 -21.70 6.01
C ARG A 241 19.25 -21.96 7.25
N GLY A 242 18.70 -21.75 8.46
CA GLY A 242 19.43 -21.84 9.71
C GLY A 242 20.25 -20.59 10.07
N ASP A 243 20.10 -19.50 9.33
CA ASP A 243 20.78 -18.22 9.60
C ASP A 243 20.22 -17.55 10.86
N LEU A 244 18.93 -17.75 11.13
CA LEU A 244 18.23 -17.29 12.32
C LEU A 244 17.49 -18.44 13.02
N ARG A 245 17.21 -18.25 14.29
CA ARG A 245 16.34 -19.14 15.08
C ARG A 245 15.12 -18.37 15.53
N ILE A 246 13.95 -19.02 15.49
CA ILE A 246 12.73 -18.51 16.11
C ILE A 246 12.73 -19.02 17.55
N LEU A 247 12.69 -18.09 18.49
CA LEU A 247 12.76 -18.40 19.91
C LEU A 247 11.33 -18.53 20.46
N GLU A 248 11.07 -19.62 21.17
CA GLU A 248 9.81 -19.80 21.87
C GLU A 248 9.89 -19.12 23.24
N VAL A 249 9.05 -18.14 23.46
CA VAL A 249 8.88 -17.43 24.72
C VAL A 249 7.56 -17.86 25.33
N SER A 250 7.62 -18.57 26.46
CA SER A 250 6.46 -19.26 27.04
C SER A 250 5.34 -18.33 27.52
N ASP A 251 5.67 -17.11 27.93
CA ASP A 251 4.77 -16.15 28.56
C ASP A 251 4.45 -14.93 27.68
N PHE A 252 4.90 -14.93 26.43
CA PHE A 252 4.53 -13.93 25.43
C PHE A 252 4.21 -14.59 24.10
N ARG A 253 2.97 -14.42 23.67
CA ARG A 253 2.53 -14.77 22.32
C ARG A 253 1.78 -13.60 21.73
N LEU A 254 2.12 -13.26 20.50
CA LEU A 254 1.51 -12.17 19.77
C LEU A 254 1.06 -12.64 18.40
N THR A 255 -0.24 -12.51 18.16
CA THR A 255 -0.84 -12.73 16.84
C THR A 255 -1.36 -11.39 16.36
N MET A 256 -0.91 -10.98 15.18
CA MET A 256 -1.47 -9.90 14.40
C MET A 256 -2.31 -10.49 13.28
N TYR A 257 -3.08 -9.67 12.60
CA TYR A 257 -3.91 -10.12 11.51
C TYR A 257 -3.55 -9.34 10.25
N ARG A 258 -3.25 -10.06 9.19
CA ARG A 258 -3.17 -9.51 7.85
C ARG A 258 -4.59 -9.31 7.37
N GLN A 259 -4.96 -8.06 7.14
CA GLN A 259 -6.31 -7.64 6.83
C GLN A 259 -6.30 -6.86 5.54
N MET A 260 -7.29 -7.12 4.68
CA MET A 260 -7.48 -6.40 3.43
C MET A 260 -8.81 -5.67 3.44
N PHE A 261 -8.81 -4.40 3.04
CA PHE A 261 -9.97 -3.54 3.04
C PHE A 261 -10.07 -2.70 1.77
N TYR A 262 -11.30 -2.30 1.46
CA TYR A 262 -11.59 -1.17 0.58
C TYR A 262 -12.74 -0.33 1.14
N HIS A 263 -12.89 0.89 0.66
CA HIS A 263 -13.97 1.77 1.11
C HIS A 263 -15.33 1.23 0.64
N LYS A 264 -16.33 1.14 1.52
CA LYS A 264 -17.62 0.51 1.22
C LYS A 264 -18.41 1.15 0.07
N ASP A 265 -18.24 2.48 -0.10
CA ASP A 265 -18.91 3.22 -1.16
C ASP A 265 -18.15 3.13 -2.50
N LYS A 266 -17.00 2.46 -2.52
CA LYS A 266 -16.26 2.16 -3.75
C LYS A 266 -16.86 0.92 -4.42
N CYS A 267 -17.15 1.04 -5.71
CA CYS A 267 -17.52 -0.12 -6.49
C CYS A 267 -16.33 -1.09 -6.57
N CYS A 268 -16.51 -2.33 -6.09
CA CYS A 268 -15.53 -3.38 -6.29
C CYS A 268 -15.39 -3.68 -7.77
N THR A 269 -14.24 -3.37 -8.35
CA THR A 269 -14.00 -3.64 -9.78
C THR A 269 -13.62 -5.10 -9.99
N ARG A 270 -13.66 -5.59 -11.22
CA ARG A 270 -13.29 -6.97 -11.55
C ARG A 270 -11.83 -7.25 -11.21
N GLU A 271 -10.94 -6.27 -11.38
CA GLU A 271 -9.52 -6.36 -11.01
C GLU A 271 -9.32 -6.43 -9.51
N MET A 272 -10.11 -5.65 -8.75
CA MET A 272 -10.11 -5.72 -7.28
C MET A 272 -10.58 -7.10 -6.82
N ASP A 273 -11.69 -7.59 -7.35
CA ASP A 273 -12.26 -8.89 -6.98
C ASP A 273 -11.28 -10.03 -7.30
N ALA A 274 -10.69 -10.05 -8.48
CA ALA A 274 -9.69 -11.04 -8.87
C ALA A 274 -8.46 -11.01 -7.95
N PHE A 275 -7.98 -9.81 -7.58
CA PHE A 275 -6.85 -9.67 -6.66
C PHE A 275 -7.22 -10.13 -5.24
N ILE A 276 -8.41 -9.79 -4.75
CA ILE A 276 -8.90 -10.22 -3.43
C ILE A 276 -9.03 -11.74 -3.38
N GLN A 277 -9.58 -12.37 -4.41
CA GLN A 277 -9.70 -13.83 -4.50
C GLN A 277 -8.32 -14.49 -4.46
N LEU A 278 -7.39 -14.01 -5.25
CA LEU A 278 -6.02 -14.51 -5.27
C LEU A 278 -5.33 -14.34 -3.91
N ALA A 279 -5.46 -13.18 -3.28
CA ALA A 279 -4.86 -12.86 -1.97
C ALA A 279 -5.51 -13.62 -0.80
N SER A 280 -6.70 -14.18 -0.98
CA SER A 280 -7.44 -14.94 0.04
C SER A 280 -7.23 -16.45 -0.09
N GLY A 281 -6.56 -16.90 -1.15
CA GLY A 281 -6.26 -18.31 -1.38
C GLY A 281 -5.34 -18.91 -0.32
N PRO A 282 -5.47 -20.23 -0.03
CA PRO A 282 -4.67 -20.93 0.98
C PRO A 282 -3.19 -21.08 0.58
N ASP A 283 -2.88 -21.01 -0.71
CA ASP A 283 -1.58 -21.31 -1.31
C ASP A 283 -0.84 -20.05 -1.79
N LEU A 284 -0.79 -18.98 -0.97
CA LEU A 284 0.22 -17.96 -1.23
C LEU A 284 1.59 -18.56 -0.92
N PRO A 285 2.44 -18.84 -1.94
CA PRO A 285 3.74 -19.41 -1.69
C PRO A 285 4.51 -18.50 -0.74
N LEU A 286 5.01 -19.10 0.32
CA LEU A 286 6.15 -18.58 1.05
C LEU A 286 7.29 -18.58 0.02
N LEU A 287 7.64 -17.42 -0.54
CA LEU A 287 8.89 -17.27 -1.26
C LEU A 287 10.03 -17.33 -0.26
#